data_2b1d648cc99b9a4bded71682752cc63a
#
_entry.id   2b1d648cc99b9a4bded71682752cc63a
#
_cell.length_a   1.000
_cell.length_b   1.000
_cell.length_c   1.000
_cell.angle_alpha   90.00
_cell.angle_beta   90.00
_cell.angle_gamma   90.00
#
_symmetry.space_group_name_H-M   'P 1'
#
loop_
_entity.id
_entity.type
_entity.pdbx_description
1 polymer ?
#
loop_
_entity_poly.entity_id
_entity_poly.type
_entity_poly.pdbx_seq_one_letter_code
_entity_poly.pdbx_strand_id
1 'polypeptide(L)'
;MKSMADEKVKNARIVLKLIENQTKMLSAILIGNNIVNLTASSLTTSFAIQIAQKSGFSEMTSIITGAATGILTVLILIFGEIVPKTLATMSAEKLALTYAKPVYAVTTVLAPVAFLMNQISKGLLIILRIDTKKQPAITENELRTIVDVSHKEGVIESEERQMITNVVDFGDSL
;
A
#
# COMPACT_ATOMS: atom_id res chain seq x y z
N MET A 1 15.99 8.65 4.90
CA MET A 1 16.16 7.19 5.17
C MET A 1 17.58 6.67 4.96
N LYS A 2 18.27 6.90 3.84
CA LYS A 2 19.67 6.48 3.67
C LYS A 2 20.58 7.13 4.72
N SER A 3 20.54 8.44 4.87
CA SER A 3 21.26 9.20 5.91
C SER A 3 21.02 8.64 7.33
N MET A 4 19.77 8.35 7.67
CA MET A 4 19.42 7.76 8.98
C MET A 4 19.93 6.33 9.18
N ALA A 5 20.11 5.56 8.11
CA ALA A 5 20.73 4.24 8.19
C ALA A 5 22.23 4.34 8.44
N ASP A 6 22.87 5.35 7.87
CA ASP A 6 24.29 5.67 8.10
C ASP A 6 24.54 6.16 9.54
N GLU A 7 23.61 6.92 10.10
CA GLU A 7 23.59 7.38 11.50
C GLU A 7 23.18 6.28 12.50
N LYS A 8 23.01 5.03 12.05
CA LYS A 8 22.61 3.87 12.87
C LYS A 8 21.28 4.03 13.60
N VAL A 9 20.35 4.81 13.07
CA VAL A 9 18.99 4.94 13.61
C VAL A 9 18.32 3.56 13.62
N LYS A 10 17.70 3.22 14.75
CA LYS A 10 17.06 1.92 14.98
C LYS A 10 16.02 1.63 13.90
N ASN A 11 16.08 0.46 13.30
CA ASN A 11 15.18 -0.04 12.25
C ASN A 11 15.31 0.62 10.86
N ALA A 12 16.09 1.69 10.67
CA ALA A 12 16.25 2.36 9.37
C ALA A 12 16.71 1.41 8.26
N ARG A 13 17.63 0.48 8.56
CA ARG A 13 18.07 -0.56 7.60
C ARG A 13 16.95 -1.51 7.17
N ILE A 14 16.00 -1.81 8.07
CA ILE A 14 14.86 -2.66 7.75
C ILE A 14 13.90 -1.91 6.83
N VAL A 15 13.68 -0.62 7.12
CA VAL A 15 12.86 0.26 6.25
C VAL A 15 13.45 0.34 4.85
N LEU A 16 14.78 0.52 4.73
CA LEU A 16 15.44 0.52 3.41
C LEU A 16 15.21 -0.78 2.64
N LYS A 17 15.40 -1.94 3.28
CA LYS A 17 15.11 -3.24 2.65
C LYS A 17 13.65 -3.38 2.18
N LEU A 18 12.69 -2.83 2.94
CA LEU A 18 11.28 -2.83 2.56
C LEU A 18 11.02 -1.93 1.36
N ILE A 19 11.64 -0.74 1.32
CA ILE A 19 11.52 0.21 0.21
C ILE A 19 12.18 -0.33 -1.06
N GLU A 20 13.33 -0.97 -0.97
CA GLU A 20 13.99 -1.62 -2.11
C GLU A 20 13.12 -2.69 -2.77
N ASN A 21 12.26 -3.35 -1.98
CA ASN A 21 11.32 -4.38 -2.46
C ASN A 21 9.86 -3.93 -2.29
N GLN A 22 9.55 -2.69 -2.63
CA GLN A 22 8.25 -2.05 -2.41
C GLN A 22 7.07 -2.86 -2.94
N THR A 23 7.15 -3.38 -4.16
CA THR A 23 6.07 -4.19 -4.76
C THR A 23 5.77 -5.44 -3.92
N LYS A 24 6.81 -6.13 -3.45
CA LYS A 24 6.66 -7.31 -2.59
C LYS A 24 6.04 -6.95 -1.25
N MET A 25 6.48 -5.85 -0.65
CA MET A 25 5.96 -5.34 0.61
C MET A 25 4.47 -4.98 0.48
N LEU A 26 4.11 -4.19 -0.54
CA LEU A 26 2.73 -3.76 -0.78
C LEU A 26 1.81 -4.95 -1.06
N SER A 27 2.24 -5.91 -1.89
CA SER A 27 1.47 -7.13 -2.15
C SER A 27 1.23 -7.93 -0.87
N ALA A 28 2.24 -8.09 -0.03
CA ALA A 28 2.10 -8.82 1.22
C ALA A 28 1.15 -8.12 2.21
N ILE A 29 1.25 -6.79 2.34
CA ILE A 29 0.35 -5.99 3.18
C ILE A 29 -1.09 -6.12 2.68
N LEU A 30 -1.32 -5.98 1.36
CA LEU A 30 -2.65 -6.11 0.77
C LEU A 30 -3.26 -7.49 1.00
N ILE A 31 -2.49 -8.55 0.78
CA ILE A 31 -2.94 -9.93 1.03
C ILE A 31 -3.24 -10.13 2.50
N GLY A 32 -2.34 -9.69 3.39
CA GLY A 32 -2.52 -9.79 4.84
C GLY A 32 -3.79 -9.08 5.32
N ASN A 33 -4.01 -7.85 4.85
CA ASN A 33 -5.21 -7.08 5.17
C ASN A 33 -6.49 -7.82 4.72
N ASN A 34 -6.51 -8.34 3.50
CA ASN A 34 -7.67 -9.09 3.00
C ASN A 34 -7.92 -10.38 3.81
N ILE A 35 -6.88 -11.13 4.18
CA ILE A 35 -7.01 -12.33 5.01
C ILE A 35 -7.62 -11.97 6.36
N VAL A 36 -7.14 -10.92 7.02
CA VAL A 36 -7.67 -10.47 8.32
C VAL A 36 -9.14 -10.05 8.19
N ASN A 37 -9.48 -9.25 7.20
CA ASN A 37 -10.85 -8.75 6.99
C ASN A 37 -11.83 -9.89 6.71
N LEU A 38 -11.47 -10.85 5.83
CA LEU A 38 -12.29 -12.01 5.52
C LEU A 38 -12.46 -12.92 6.75
N THR A 39 -11.39 -13.13 7.51
CA THR A 39 -11.44 -13.94 8.74
C THR A 39 -12.32 -13.28 9.79
N ALA A 40 -12.17 -11.99 10.03
CA ALA A 40 -13.00 -11.23 10.97
C ALA A 40 -14.48 -11.28 10.57
N SER A 41 -14.79 -11.08 9.28
CA SER A 41 -16.17 -11.17 8.77
C SER A 41 -16.76 -12.58 8.94
N SER A 42 -16.00 -13.62 8.62
CA SER A 42 -16.43 -15.02 8.77
C SER A 42 -16.70 -15.38 10.24
N LEU A 43 -15.83 -14.98 11.14
CA LEU A 43 -16.02 -15.19 12.59
C LEU A 43 -17.26 -14.45 13.10
N THR A 44 -17.44 -13.18 12.72
CA THR A 44 -18.62 -12.40 13.10
C THR A 44 -19.92 -13.04 12.63
N THR A 45 -19.95 -13.49 11.38
CA THR A 45 -21.09 -14.23 10.82
C THR A 45 -21.39 -15.49 11.65
N SER A 46 -20.36 -16.29 11.94
CA SER A 46 -20.51 -17.52 12.74
C SER A 46 -21.02 -17.24 14.16
N PHE A 47 -20.50 -16.22 14.82
CA PHE A 47 -20.97 -15.80 16.14
C PHE A 47 -22.40 -15.26 16.11
N ALA A 48 -22.75 -14.44 15.13
CA ALA A 48 -24.09 -13.90 14.98
C ALA A 48 -25.14 -15.01 14.79
N ILE A 49 -24.85 -16.03 13.99
CA ILE A 49 -25.70 -17.21 13.80
C ILE A 49 -25.88 -17.96 15.12
N GLN A 50 -24.80 -18.23 15.85
CA GLN A 50 -24.85 -18.95 17.12
C GLN A 50 -25.68 -18.18 18.17
N ILE A 51 -25.53 -16.86 18.26
CA ILE A 51 -26.29 -16.01 19.19
C ILE A 51 -27.76 -16.04 18.79
N ALA A 52 -28.13 -15.86 17.54
CA ALA A 52 -29.51 -15.88 17.08
C ALA A 52 -30.21 -17.22 17.40
N GLN A 53 -29.55 -18.34 17.17
CA GLN A 53 -30.06 -19.66 17.45
C GLN A 53 -30.24 -19.91 18.98
N LYS A 54 -29.27 -19.52 19.79
CA LYS A 54 -29.35 -19.70 21.26
C LYS A 54 -30.38 -18.79 21.93
N SER A 55 -30.63 -17.62 21.37
CA SER A 55 -31.56 -16.62 21.91
C SER A 55 -33.02 -16.83 21.46
N GLY A 56 -33.32 -17.88 20.70
CA GLY A 56 -34.66 -18.14 20.18
C GLY A 56 -35.10 -17.28 18.99
N PHE A 57 -34.18 -16.46 18.43
CA PHE A 57 -34.42 -15.60 17.28
C PHE A 57 -34.07 -16.25 15.95
N SER A 58 -34.31 -17.57 15.83
CA SER A 58 -33.93 -18.33 14.62
C SER A 58 -34.50 -17.77 13.32
N GLU A 59 -35.72 -17.25 13.36
CA GLU A 59 -36.37 -16.63 12.20
C GLU A 59 -35.72 -15.31 11.77
N MET A 60 -35.03 -14.62 12.69
CA MET A 60 -34.34 -13.35 12.44
C MET A 60 -32.84 -13.52 12.19
N THR A 61 -32.35 -14.75 12.06
CA THR A 61 -30.91 -15.02 11.91
C THR A 61 -30.27 -14.21 10.78
N SER A 62 -30.91 -14.11 9.62
CA SER A 62 -30.40 -13.36 8.47
C SER A 62 -30.29 -11.86 8.76
N ILE A 63 -31.24 -11.28 9.46
CA ILE A 63 -31.24 -9.86 9.82
C ILE A 63 -30.13 -9.58 10.85
N ILE A 64 -30.03 -10.41 11.89
CA ILE A 64 -28.99 -10.28 12.92
C ILE A 64 -27.60 -10.41 12.32
N THR A 65 -27.39 -11.40 11.45
CA THR A 65 -26.12 -11.63 10.78
C THR A 65 -25.75 -10.48 9.84
N GLY A 66 -26.73 -10.00 9.06
CA GLY A 66 -26.54 -8.86 8.17
C GLY A 66 -26.17 -7.57 8.92
N ALA A 67 -26.89 -7.29 10.02
CA ALA A 67 -26.60 -6.13 10.87
C ALA A 67 -25.22 -6.24 11.53
N ALA A 68 -24.89 -7.39 12.12
CA ALA A 68 -23.59 -7.62 12.76
C ALA A 68 -22.42 -7.46 11.75
N THR A 69 -22.56 -8.05 10.57
CA THR A 69 -21.55 -7.93 9.52
C THR A 69 -21.44 -6.49 9.00
N GLY A 70 -22.56 -5.79 8.82
CA GLY A 70 -22.58 -4.40 8.43
C GLY A 70 -21.88 -3.47 9.44
N ILE A 71 -22.19 -3.62 10.72
CA ILE A 71 -21.52 -2.88 11.80
C ILE A 71 -20.01 -3.18 11.81
N LEU A 72 -19.64 -4.46 11.73
CA LEU A 72 -18.22 -4.85 11.68
C LEU A 72 -17.51 -4.21 10.49
N THR A 73 -18.13 -4.21 9.30
CA THR A 73 -17.55 -3.61 8.10
C THR A 73 -17.27 -2.12 8.32
N VAL A 74 -18.20 -1.36 8.89
CA VAL A 74 -18.00 0.05 9.22
C VAL A 74 -16.86 0.25 10.22
N LEU A 75 -16.79 -0.58 11.26
CA LEU A 75 -15.71 -0.52 12.25
C LEU A 75 -14.34 -0.82 11.62
N ILE A 76 -14.26 -1.84 10.77
CA ILE A 76 -13.02 -2.17 10.05
C ILE A 76 -12.61 -1.03 9.11
N LEU A 77 -13.55 -0.45 8.35
CA LEU A 77 -13.26 0.68 7.47
C LEU A 77 -12.72 1.89 8.23
N ILE A 78 -13.36 2.25 9.34
CA ILE A 78 -12.93 3.42 10.12
C ILE A 78 -11.62 3.15 10.84
N PHE A 79 -11.57 2.12 11.71
CA PHE A 79 -10.45 1.89 12.62
C PHE A 79 -9.33 1.03 12.03
N GLY A 80 -9.64 0.15 11.09
CA GLY A 80 -8.67 -0.73 10.44
C GLY A 80 -8.07 -0.17 9.15
N GLU A 81 -8.76 0.79 8.49
CA GLU A 81 -8.31 1.27 7.19
C GLU A 81 -8.14 2.79 7.14
N ILE A 82 -9.20 3.59 7.34
CA ILE A 82 -9.15 5.05 7.12
C ILE A 82 -8.24 5.73 8.14
N VAL A 83 -8.48 5.52 9.44
CA VAL A 83 -7.70 6.18 10.50
C VAL A 83 -6.21 5.79 10.44
N PRO A 84 -5.82 4.51 10.33
CA PRO A 84 -4.39 4.16 10.24
C PRO A 84 -3.70 4.74 8.98
N LYS A 85 -4.37 4.76 7.83
CA LYS A 85 -3.82 5.36 6.61
C LYS A 85 -3.61 6.86 6.77
N THR A 86 -4.59 7.57 7.35
CA THR A 86 -4.47 9.01 7.61
C THR A 86 -3.32 9.32 8.57
N LEU A 87 -3.20 8.57 9.66
CA LEU A 87 -2.08 8.70 10.60
C LEU A 87 -0.73 8.42 9.93
N ALA A 88 -0.68 7.44 9.03
CA ALA A 88 0.54 7.10 8.31
C ALA A 88 1.00 8.23 7.38
N THR A 89 0.08 8.95 6.73
CA THR A 89 0.45 10.11 5.90
C THR A 89 0.98 11.28 6.73
N MET A 90 0.40 11.51 7.92
CA MET A 90 0.83 12.61 8.81
C MET A 90 2.17 12.35 9.52
N SER A 91 2.53 11.11 9.77
CA SER A 91 3.70 10.72 10.56
C SER A 91 4.49 9.57 9.93
N ALA A 92 4.67 9.62 8.60
CA ALA A 92 5.21 8.53 7.80
C ALA A 92 6.56 7.99 8.31
N GLU A 93 7.50 8.88 8.62
CA GLU A 93 8.84 8.52 9.07
C GLU A 93 8.85 7.79 10.40
N LYS A 94 8.18 8.37 11.42
CA LYS A 94 8.10 7.80 12.77
C LYS A 94 7.40 6.43 12.75
N LEU A 95 6.30 6.31 12.01
CA LEU A 95 5.56 5.07 11.87
C LEU A 95 6.34 4.02 11.08
N ALA A 96 7.04 4.41 10.01
CA ALA A 96 7.89 3.50 9.26
C ALA A 96 8.97 2.86 10.14
N LEU A 97 9.66 3.65 10.98
CA LEU A 97 10.68 3.14 11.90
C LEU A 97 10.08 2.26 13.00
N THR A 98 8.90 2.62 13.51
CA THR A 98 8.23 1.86 14.58
C THR A 98 7.72 0.51 14.08
N TYR A 99 7.05 0.50 12.92
CA TYR A 99 6.43 -0.69 12.34
C TYR A 99 7.33 -1.49 11.38
N ALA A 100 8.58 -1.09 11.17
CA ALA A 100 9.53 -1.76 10.27
C ALA A 100 9.64 -3.27 10.52
N LYS A 101 9.79 -3.69 11.79
CA LYS A 101 9.94 -5.10 12.16
C LYS A 101 8.69 -5.93 11.91
N PRO A 102 7.48 -5.56 12.44
CA PRO A 102 6.26 -6.32 12.17
C PRO A 102 5.93 -6.34 10.67
N VAL A 103 6.10 -5.24 9.93
CA VAL A 103 5.89 -5.23 8.48
C VAL A 103 6.86 -6.15 7.76
N TYR A 104 8.13 -6.15 8.14
CA TYR A 104 9.12 -7.08 7.57
C TYR A 104 8.78 -8.55 7.85
N ALA A 105 8.33 -8.87 9.07
CA ALA A 105 7.89 -10.21 9.43
C ALA A 105 6.70 -10.66 8.57
N VAL A 106 5.65 -9.83 8.48
CA VAL A 106 4.47 -10.11 7.63
C VAL A 106 4.87 -10.28 6.17
N THR A 107 5.71 -9.38 5.63
CA THR A 107 6.21 -9.47 4.24
C THR A 107 6.97 -10.77 4.00
N THR A 108 7.74 -11.24 4.97
CA THR A 108 8.52 -12.49 4.86
C THR A 108 7.62 -13.71 4.92
N VAL A 109 6.67 -13.76 5.85
CA VAL A 109 5.73 -14.87 6.01
C VAL A 109 4.79 -14.99 4.79
N LEU A 110 4.29 -13.86 4.29
CA LEU A 110 3.39 -13.83 3.13
C LEU A 110 4.14 -13.82 1.78
N ALA A 111 5.48 -13.80 1.78
CA ALA A 111 6.27 -13.80 0.56
C ALA A 111 5.92 -14.92 -0.43
N PRO A 112 5.73 -16.20 -0.03
CA PRO A 112 5.37 -17.26 -0.95
C PRO A 112 3.99 -17.05 -1.59
N VAL A 113 3.02 -16.56 -0.81
CA VAL A 113 1.67 -16.25 -1.31
C VAL A 113 1.72 -15.06 -2.27
N ALA A 114 2.43 -14.00 -1.91
CA ALA A 114 2.62 -12.83 -2.76
C ALA A 114 3.34 -13.20 -4.08
N PHE A 115 4.33 -14.07 -4.04
CA PHE A 115 5.01 -14.57 -5.23
C PHE A 115 4.02 -15.30 -6.16
N LEU A 116 3.20 -16.21 -5.63
CA LEU A 116 2.21 -16.94 -6.40
C LEU A 116 1.20 -15.98 -7.06
N MET A 117 0.67 -15.03 -6.30
CA MET A 117 -0.26 -14.02 -6.82
C MET A 117 0.36 -13.17 -7.92
N ASN A 118 1.62 -12.74 -7.76
CA ASN A 118 2.34 -11.99 -8.76
C ASN A 118 2.58 -12.80 -10.05
N GLN A 119 2.82 -14.12 -9.96
CA GLN A 119 2.96 -14.97 -11.14
C GLN A 119 1.64 -15.13 -11.90
N ILE A 120 0.52 -15.29 -11.18
CA ILE A 120 -0.83 -15.34 -11.77
C ILE A 120 -1.13 -14.00 -12.46
N SER A 121 -0.86 -12.87 -11.80
CA SER A 121 -1.07 -11.53 -12.36
C SER A 121 -0.24 -11.31 -13.64
N LYS A 122 1.03 -11.73 -13.65
CA LYS A 122 1.87 -11.66 -14.87
C LYS A 122 1.29 -12.51 -16.00
N GLY A 123 0.82 -13.73 -15.69
CA GLY A 123 0.17 -14.59 -16.67
C GLY A 123 -1.07 -13.91 -17.29
N LEU A 124 -1.91 -13.27 -16.48
CA LEU A 124 -3.07 -12.52 -16.94
C LEU A 124 -2.68 -11.33 -17.83
N LEU A 125 -1.64 -10.57 -17.45
CA LEU A 125 -1.16 -9.44 -18.25
C LEU A 125 -0.64 -9.89 -19.62
N ILE A 126 0.02 -11.06 -19.70
CA ILE A 126 0.46 -11.65 -20.97
C ILE A 126 -0.74 -12.02 -21.84
N ILE A 127 -1.77 -12.65 -21.26
CA ILE A 127 -3.01 -13.01 -21.98
C ILE A 127 -3.71 -11.77 -22.52
N LEU A 128 -3.74 -10.69 -21.71
CA LEU A 128 -4.33 -9.39 -22.09
C LEU A 128 -3.44 -8.57 -23.05
N ARG A 129 -2.27 -9.10 -23.45
CA ARG A 129 -1.28 -8.43 -24.32
C ARG A 129 -0.83 -7.06 -23.81
N ILE A 130 -0.81 -6.85 -22.50
CA ILE A 130 -0.31 -5.63 -21.88
C ILE A 130 1.20 -5.73 -21.73
N ASP A 131 1.93 -4.97 -22.53
CA ASP A 131 3.40 -4.91 -22.48
C ASP A 131 3.86 -3.98 -21.36
N THR A 132 4.17 -4.57 -20.20
CA THR A 132 4.64 -3.83 -19.01
C THR A 132 6.10 -3.38 -19.10
N LYS A 133 6.84 -3.81 -20.13
CA LYS A 133 8.27 -3.49 -20.31
C LYS A 133 8.52 -2.13 -20.95
N LYS A 134 7.51 -1.49 -21.53
CA LYS A 134 7.67 -0.28 -22.36
C LYS A 134 7.40 1.05 -21.65
N GLN A 135 7.01 1.05 -20.40
CA GLN A 135 6.87 2.33 -19.70
C GLN A 135 8.21 2.72 -19.07
N PRO A 136 8.84 3.81 -19.49
CA PRO A 136 9.98 4.37 -18.79
C PRO A 136 9.57 4.69 -17.35
N ALA A 137 10.49 4.53 -16.40
CA ALA A 137 10.22 4.75 -14.96
C ALA A 137 9.75 6.19 -14.68
N ILE A 138 10.10 7.14 -15.52
CA ILE A 138 9.68 8.53 -15.51
C ILE A 138 9.48 8.95 -16.95
N THR A 139 8.30 9.48 -17.28
CA THR A 139 8.04 10.09 -18.57
C THR A 139 8.58 11.51 -18.61
N GLU A 140 8.86 12.04 -19.79
CA GLU A 140 9.31 13.42 -19.96
C GLU A 140 8.34 14.44 -19.34
N ASN A 141 7.03 14.23 -19.52
CA ASN A 141 6.01 15.08 -18.91
C ASN A 141 6.03 15.02 -17.38
N GLU A 142 6.30 13.87 -16.79
CA GLU A 142 6.48 13.73 -15.33
C GLU A 142 7.73 14.46 -14.85
N LEU A 143 8.84 14.38 -15.62
CA LEU A 143 10.06 15.10 -15.31
C LEU A 143 9.83 16.62 -15.34
N ARG A 144 9.16 17.16 -16.37
CA ARG A 144 8.75 18.57 -16.43
C ARG A 144 7.89 18.98 -15.25
N THR A 145 6.91 18.13 -14.90
CA THR A 145 6.03 18.39 -13.75
C THR A 145 6.81 18.46 -12.43
N ILE A 146 7.76 17.55 -12.22
CA ILE A 146 8.62 17.54 -11.03
C ILE A 146 9.44 18.82 -10.95
N VAL A 147 10.04 19.27 -12.06
CA VAL A 147 10.82 20.51 -12.15
C VAL A 147 9.95 21.73 -11.83
N ASP A 148 8.72 21.79 -12.38
CA ASP A 148 7.78 22.87 -12.13
C ASP A 148 7.31 22.95 -10.68
N VAL A 149 7.03 21.79 -10.07
CA VAL A 149 6.67 21.72 -8.65
C VAL A 149 7.85 22.16 -7.77
N SER A 150 9.05 21.66 -8.04
CA SER A 150 10.26 22.02 -7.30
C SER A 150 10.55 23.53 -7.37
N HIS A 151 10.29 24.17 -8.53
CA HIS A 151 10.40 25.62 -8.65
C HIS A 151 9.33 26.34 -7.82
N LYS A 152 8.06 25.92 -7.86
CA LYS A 152 6.98 26.51 -7.06
C LYS A 152 7.21 26.39 -5.56
N GLU A 153 7.85 25.29 -5.13
CA GLU A 153 8.22 25.05 -3.73
C GLU A 153 9.51 25.79 -3.31
N GLY A 154 10.17 26.51 -4.23
CA GLY A 154 11.39 27.25 -3.94
C GLY A 154 12.65 26.40 -3.80
N VAL A 155 12.62 25.15 -4.23
CA VAL A 155 13.76 24.21 -4.18
C VAL A 155 14.77 24.51 -5.29
N ILE A 156 14.28 24.98 -6.46
CA ILE A 156 15.10 25.37 -7.61
C ILE A 156 14.74 26.78 -8.06
N GLU A 157 15.74 27.52 -8.59
CA GLU A 157 15.59 28.87 -9.12
C GLU A 157 15.01 28.87 -10.56
N SER A 158 14.52 30.03 -11.02
CA SER A 158 13.93 30.18 -12.36
C SER A 158 14.93 29.85 -13.46
N GLU A 159 16.19 30.23 -13.31
CA GLU A 159 17.26 29.95 -14.26
C GLU A 159 17.60 28.47 -14.32
N GLU A 160 17.68 27.81 -13.19
CA GLU A 160 17.91 26.36 -13.08
C GLU A 160 16.77 25.57 -13.74
N ARG A 161 15.51 25.95 -13.46
CA ARG A 161 14.33 25.40 -14.13
C ARG A 161 14.43 25.49 -15.63
N GLN A 162 14.80 26.66 -16.16
CA GLN A 162 14.90 26.91 -17.59
C GLN A 162 16.04 26.08 -18.22
N MET A 163 17.18 25.95 -17.54
CA MET A 163 18.27 25.09 -18.00
C MET A 163 17.86 23.62 -18.06
N ILE A 164 17.21 23.09 -17.05
CA ILE A 164 16.75 21.71 -17.03
C ILE A 164 15.74 21.46 -18.15
N THR A 165 14.78 22.36 -18.35
CA THR A 165 13.79 22.27 -19.42
C THR A 165 14.44 22.27 -20.80
N ASN A 166 15.41 23.16 -21.05
CA ASN A 166 16.13 23.23 -22.32
C ASN A 166 16.95 21.95 -22.59
N VAL A 167 17.53 21.33 -21.58
CA VAL A 167 18.26 20.05 -21.70
C VAL A 167 17.31 18.91 -22.07
N VAL A 168 16.11 18.88 -21.49
CA VAL A 168 15.09 17.87 -21.81
C VAL A 168 14.61 18.06 -23.25
N ASP A 169 14.31 19.31 -23.68
CA ASP A 169 13.91 19.63 -25.05
C ASP A 169 14.98 19.28 -26.11
N PHE A 170 16.25 19.42 -25.73
CA PHE A 170 17.37 19.06 -26.62
C PHE A 170 17.47 17.54 -26.83
N GLY A 171 17.10 16.76 -25.81
CA GLY A 171 17.07 15.29 -25.90
C GLY A 171 16.08 14.77 -26.95
N ASP A 172 14.95 15.47 -27.14
CA ASP A 172 13.89 15.09 -28.10
C ASP A 172 14.24 15.48 -29.59
N SER A 173 15.27 16.27 -29.78
CA SER A 173 15.66 16.75 -31.09
C SER A 173 16.74 15.91 -31.80
N LEU A 174 17.15 14.81 -31.17
CA LEU A 174 18.13 13.82 -31.69
C LEU A 174 17.44 12.49 -31.99
#